data_2b6478fc6dcdf1fba9406d34af3703fe
#
_entry.id   2b6478fc6dcdf1fba9406d34af3703fe
#
_cell.length_a   1.000
_cell.length_b   1.000
_cell.length_c   1.000
_cell.angle_alpha   90.00
_cell.angle_beta   90.00
_cell.angle_gamma   90.00
#
_symmetry.space_group_name_H-M   'P 1'
#
loop_
_entity.id
_entity.type
_entity.pdbx_description
1 polymer ?
#
loop_
_entity_poly.entity_id
_entity_poly.type
_entity_poly.pdbx_seq_one_letter_code
_entity_poly.pdbx_strand_id
1 'polypeptide(L)'
;MTESEETAQCWLVERSSFGDERTVTLVYATTDGDYQLTKQLSTNLLMRTAVTAARDVERERLAPVDDPETRERYAAEARRMADTHDPDTEV
;
A
#
# COMPACT_ATOMS: atom_id res chain seq x y z
N MET A 1 11.99 21.69 10.35
CA MET A 1 11.79 20.56 9.45
C MET A 1 10.73 19.64 10.00
N THR A 2 9.84 19.23 9.17
CA THR A 2 8.78 18.37 9.59
C THR A 2 8.99 16.98 9.01
N GLU A 3 8.70 15.97 9.81
CA GLU A 3 8.85 14.58 9.37
C GLU A 3 7.89 14.23 8.26
N SER A 4 6.79 14.95 8.17
CA SER A 4 5.77 14.67 7.16
C SER A 4 6.28 14.89 5.73
N GLU A 5 7.37 15.65 5.55
CA GLU A 5 7.94 15.83 4.23
C GLU A 5 8.71 14.61 3.75
N GLU A 6 9.10 13.75 4.66
CA GLU A 6 9.87 12.57 4.34
C GLU A 6 9.02 11.33 4.16
N THR A 7 7.76 11.40 4.52
CA THR A 7 6.85 10.26 4.39
C THR A 7 5.62 10.66 3.60
N ALA A 8 4.97 9.65 3.05
CA ALA A 8 3.70 9.81 2.37
C ALA A 8 2.75 8.73 2.87
N GLN A 9 1.51 9.11 3.09
CA GLN A 9 0.50 8.15 3.49
C GLN A 9 0.08 7.34 2.28
N CYS A 10 0.17 6.02 2.39
CA CYS A 10 -0.17 5.11 1.30
C CYS A 10 -1.24 4.15 1.77
N TRP A 11 -2.16 3.83 0.87
CA TRP A 11 -3.30 2.97 1.15
C TRP A 11 -3.13 1.63 0.48
N LEU A 12 -3.61 0.58 1.13
CA LEU A 12 -3.53 -0.77 0.57
C LEU A 12 -4.46 -0.85 -0.64
N VAL A 13 -3.87 -1.04 -1.81
CA VAL A 13 -4.62 -1.06 -3.07
C VAL A 13 -4.68 -2.44 -3.70
N GLU A 14 -3.80 -3.36 -3.27
CA GLU A 14 -3.79 -4.68 -3.86
C GLU A 14 -3.21 -5.69 -2.87
N ARG A 15 -3.79 -6.87 -2.86
CA ARG A 15 -3.30 -7.98 -2.05
C ARG A 15 -3.45 -9.24 -2.88
N SER A 16 -2.35 -9.95 -3.04
CA SER A 16 -2.37 -11.17 -3.85
C SER A 16 -1.44 -12.21 -3.25
N SER A 17 -1.74 -13.48 -3.53
CA SER A 17 -0.88 -14.57 -3.13
C SER A 17 -0.52 -15.38 -4.36
N PHE A 18 0.68 -15.95 -4.35
CA PHE A 18 1.22 -16.66 -5.48
C PHE A 18 1.64 -18.08 -5.11
N GLY A 19 1.60 -18.92 -6.11
CA GLY A 19 2.17 -20.25 -6.05
C GLY A 19 1.55 -21.09 -4.95
N ASP A 20 2.35 -21.47 -3.99
CA ASP A 20 1.93 -22.35 -2.90
C ASP A 20 1.28 -21.62 -1.74
N GLU A 21 0.96 -20.36 -1.92
CA GLU A 21 0.30 -19.51 -0.92
C GLU A 21 1.15 -19.24 0.32
N ARG A 22 2.45 -19.41 0.21
CA ARG A 22 3.35 -19.10 1.33
C ARG A 22 3.76 -17.64 1.34
N THR A 23 3.55 -16.95 0.25
CA THR A 23 3.95 -15.55 0.10
C THR A 23 2.77 -14.72 -0.32
N VAL A 24 2.57 -13.60 0.37
CA VAL A 24 1.52 -12.66 0.05
C VAL A 24 2.17 -11.34 -0.35
N THR A 25 1.70 -10.76 -1.46
CA THR A 25 2.18 -9.49 -1.93
C THR A 25 1.15 -8.42 -1.58
N LEU A 26 1.62 -7.35 -0.95
CA LEU A 26 0.80 -6.19 -0.60
C LEU A 26 1.32 -4.99 -1.37
N VAL A 27 0.42 -4.24 -1.98
CA VAL A 27 0.78 -3.00 -2.67
C VAL A 27 0.07 -1.85 -1.99
N TYR A 28 0.85 -0.83 -1.62
CA TYR A 28 0.35 0.42 -1.04
C TYR A 28 0.60 1.53 -2.05
N ALA A 29 -0.34 2.44 -2.18
CA ALA A 29 -0.19 3.53 -3.13
C ALA A 29 -0.70 4.84 -2.54
N THR A 30 -0.14 5.94 -3.04
CA THR A 30 -0.62 7.28 -2.70
C THR A 30 -1.98 7.49 -3.36
N THR A 31 -2.75 8.45 -2.84
CA THR A 31 -4.10 8.69 -3.35
C THR A 31 -4.13 9.25 -4.77
N ASP A 32 -3.02 9.77 -5.26
CA ASP A 32 -2.91 10.17 -6.66
C ASP A 32 -2.47 9.02 -7.57
N GLY A 33 -2.10 7.87 -6.97
CA GLY A 33 -1.68 6.71 -7.76
C GLY A 33 -0.29 6.83 -8.35
N ASP A 34 0.43 7.92 -8.08
CA ASP A 34 1.72 8.17 -8.74
C ASP A 34 2.85 7.33 -8.18
N TYR A 35 2.76 6.92 -6.91
CA TYR A 35 3.83 6.19 -6.23
C TYR A 35 3.28 4.98 -5.50
N GLN A 36 4.10 3.95 -5.39
CA GLN A 36 3.68 2.72 -4.74
C GLN A 36 4.84 2.09 -3.96
N LEU A 37 4.46 1.24 -3.00
CA LEU A 37 5.39 0.38 -2.28
C LEU A 37 4.83 -1.03 -2.36
N THR A 38 5.66 -1.98 -2.82
CA THR A 38 5.28 -3.38 -2.86
C THR A 38 6.04 -4.12 -1.77
N LYS A 39 5.32 -4.88 -0.96
CA LYS A 39 5.92 -5.71 0.09
C LYS A 39 5.51 -7.15 -0.10
N GLN A 40 6.47 -8.05 0.10
CA GLN A 40 6.18 -9.48 0.09
C GLN A 40 6.39 -10.01 1.50
N LEU A 41 5.39 -10.71 2.00
CA LEU A 41 5.43 -11.26 3.35
C LEU A 41 5.12 -12.75 3.29
N SER A 42 5.78 -13.52 4.17
CA SER A 42 5.38 -14.91 4.30
C SER A 42 4.01 -14.96 4.97
N THR A 43 3.27 -16.02 4.71
CA THR A 43 1.96 -16.20 5.33
C THR A 43 2.06 -16.18 6.85
N ASN A 44 3.11 -16.82 7.40
CA ASN A 44 3.31 -16.84 8.83
C ASN A 44 3.52 -15.44 9.41
N LEU A 45 4.34 -14.65 8.72
CA LEU A 45 4.59 -13.29 9.17
C LEU A 45 3.32 -12.45 9.07
N LEU A 46 2.56 -12.65 8.01
CA LEU A 46 1.31 -11.91 7.80
C LEU A 46 0.32 -12.18 8.95
N MET A 47 0.27 -13.42 9.41
CA MET A 47 -0.65 -13.77 10.50
C MET A 47 -0.26 -13.13 11.82
N ARG A 48 1.00 -12.75 11.98
CA ARG A 48 1.51 -12.13 13.19
C ARG A 48 1.55 -10.62 13.11
N THR A 49 1.40 -10.08 11.92
CA THR A 49 1.54 -8.64 11.67
C THR A 49 0.19 -8.06 11.32
N ALA A 50 -0.19 -6.99 12.00
CA ALA A 50 -1.40 -6.28 11.64
C ALA A 50 -1.19 -5.57 10.31
N VAL A 51 -2.11 -5.80 9.36
CA VAL A 51 -2.11 -5.09 8.09
C VAL A 51 -3.16 -4.01 8.20
N THR A 52 -2.74 -2.76 8.16
CA THR A 52 -3.65 -1.63 8.28
C THR A 52 -4.03 -1.08 6.92
N ALA A 53 -5.15 -0.37 6.86
CA ALA A 53 -5.67 0.18 5.61
C ALA A 53 -4.68 1.14 4.96
N ALA A 54 -3.93 1.88 5.77
CA ALA A 54 -2.91 2.79 5.27
C ALA A 54 -1.69 2.73 6.17
N ARG A 55 -0.59 3.25 5.67
CA ARG A 55 0.63 3.39 6.46
C ARG A 55 1.45 4.54 5.90
N ASP A 56 2.29 5.11 6.76
CA ASP A 56 3.22 6.13 6.33
C ASP A 56 4.48 5.44 5.80
N VAL A 57 4.89 5.82 4.62
CA VAL A 57 6.05 5.22 3.95
C VAL A 57 7.05 6.31 3.65
N GLU A 58 8.31 6.04 3.95
CA GLU A 58 9.37 6.97 3.60
C GLU A 58 9.40 7.15 2.08
N ARG A 59 9.44 8.41 1.64
CA ARG A 59 9.34 8.70 0.21
C ARG A 59 10.44 8.04 -0.60
N GLU A 60 11.62 7.88 -0.03
CA GLU A 60 12.73 7.25 -0.75
C GLU A 60 12.50 5.77 -1.01
N ARG A 61 11.54 5.16 -0.33
CA ARG A 61 11.18 3.76 -0.54
C ARG A 61 10.09 3.58 -1.57
N LEU A 62 9.49 4.68 -2.01
CA LEU A 62 8.41 4.63 -2.98
C LEU A 62 8.97 4.55 -4.39
N ALA A 63 8.28 3.80 -5.24
CA ALA A 63 8.63 3.71 -6.65
C ALA A 63 7.55 4.37 -7.48
N PRO A 64 7.92 5.05 -8.57
CA PRO A 64 6.90 5.65 -9.42
C PRO A 64 6.10 4.59 -10.15
N VAL A 65 4.84 4.87 -10.38
CA VAL A 65 3.95 4.01 -11.16
C VAL A 65 3.94 4.57 -12.57
N ASP A 66 4.60 3.88 -13.50
CA ASP A 66 4.81 4.41 -14.85
C ASP A 66 3.60 4.24 -15.76
N ASP A 67 2.83 3.18 -15.55
CA ASP A 67 1.72 2.87 -16.44
C ASP A 67 0.49 3.71 -16.07
N PRO A 68 -0.05 4.48 -17.04
CA PRO A 68 -1.21 5.36 -16.75
C PRO A 68 -2.45 4.60 -16.26
N GLU A 69 -2.71 3.43 -16.80
CA GLU A 69 -3.87 2.66 -16.39
C GLU A 69 -3.71 2.17 -14.95
N THR A 70 -2.50 1.77 -14.60
CA THR A 70 -2.20 1.32 -13.24
C THR A 70 -2.32 2.49 -12.27
N ARG A 71 -1.84 3.67 -12.67
CA ARG A 71 -1.96 4.86 -11.82
C ARG A 71 -3.42 5.17 -11.53
N GLU A 72 -4.28 5.12 -12.55
CA GLU A 72 -5.70 5.38 -12.36
C GLU A 72 -6.33 4.36 -11.44
N ARG A 73 -5.99 3.08 -11.62
CA ARG A 73 -6.54 2.01 -10.79
C ARG A 73 -6.11 2.17 -9.34
N TYR A 74 -4.83 2.47 -9.12
CA TYR A 74 -4.32 2.64 -7.76
C TYR A 74 -4.93 3.88 -7.11
N ALA A 75 -5.08 4.96 -7.86
CA ALA A 75 -5.67 6.17 -7.31
C ALA A 75 -7.12 5.92 -6.89
N ALA A 76 -7.89 5.26 -7.74
CA ALA A 76 -9.28 4.96 -7.44
C ALA A 76 -9.40 4.07 -6.20
N GLU A 77 -8.58 3.05 -6.13
CA GLU A 77 -8.64 2.13 -4.99
C GLU A 77 -8.15 2.78 -3.70
N ALA A 78 -7.08 3.57 -3.78
CA ALA A 78 -6.59 4.28 -2.60
C ALA A 78 -7.63 5.24 -2.05
N ARG A 79 -8.33 5.94 -2.94
CA ARG A 79 -9.38 6.87 -2.52
C ARG A 79 -10.56 6.13 -1.93
N ARG A 80 -10.91 4.98 -2.51
CA ARG A 80 -11.99 4.16 -1.97
C ARG A 80 -11.65 3.69 -0.56
N MET A 81 -10.40 3.26 -0.36
CA MET A 81 -9.96 2.83 0.96
C MET A 81 -9.97 4.00 1.94
N ALA A 82 -9.54 5.18 1.49
CA ALA A 82 -9.53 6.35 2.35
C ALA A 82 -10.94 6.78 2.76
N ASP A 83 -11.91 6.57 1.88
CA ASP A 83 -13.30 6.93 2.16
C ASP A 83 -13.99 5.94 3.09
N THR A 84 -13.55 4.69 3.10
CA THR A 84 -14.25 3.62 3.81
C THR A 84 -13.54 3.13 5.06
N HIS A 85 -12.27 3.49 5.27
CA HIS A 85 -11.48 3.01 6.40
C HIS A 85 -10.67 4.13 7.01
N ASP A 86 -10.44 4.04 8.32
CA ASP A 86 -9.43 4.87 8.95
C ASP A 86 -8.05 4.28 8.64
N PRO A 87 -7.00 5.11 8.63
CA PRO A 87 -5.66 4.61 8.27
C PRO A 87 -5.18 3.42 9.09
N ASP A 88 -5.48 3.40 10.37
CA ASP A 88 -4.99 2.35 11.27
C ASP A 88 -5.98 1.19 11.44
N THR A 89 -7.03 1.15 10.64
CA THR A 89 -7.98 0.04 10.67
C THR A 89 -7.32 -1.21 10.09
N GLU A 90 -7.42 -2.32 10.80
CA GLU A 90 -6.91 -3.59 10.28
C GLU A 90 -7.82 -4.11 9.17
N VAL A 91 -7.19 -4.59 8.12
CA VAL A 91 -7.91 -5.09 6.95
C VAL A 91 -7.47 -6.49 6.56
#